data_3d33f3a5e813082b8df5e48801e7e7f3
#
_entry.id   3d33f3a5e813082b8df5e48801e7e7f3
#
_cell.length_a   1.000
_cell.length_b   1.000
_cell.length_c   1.000
_cell.angle_alpha   90.00
_cell.angle_beta   90.00
_cell.angle_gamma   90.00
#
_symmetry.space_group_name_H-M   'P 1'
#
loop_
_entity.id
_entity.type
_entity.pdbx_description
1 polymer ?
#
loop_
_entity_poly.entity_id
_entity_poly.type
_entity_poly.pdbx_seq_one_letter_code
_entity_poly.pdbx_strand_id
1 'polypeptide(L)'
;LAVVLDVFSRKVVGWAFGQQQTADLVLGALNMALQTRRPLGVIHHSDQGSQYTSVEFGRRCSLMGVRPSMGSVGDAYDNAMAESFFASLECELIDRRVWESFAQARMEIFTWIEGWYNPRRRHSGLGQKSPVNFEREYAAQQAAAQGGGDLDGLPKGCFAPVDKPPSRRSKGPSACPQASPLDNPAAGHSNDPSVQPAQ
;
A
#
# COMPACT_ATOMS: atom_id res chain seq x y z
N LEU A 1 -5.24 4.00 -11.06
CA LEU A 1 -5.12 3.21 -9.85
C LEU A 1 -5.35 4.10 -8.64
N ALA A 2 -6.24 3.69 -7.72
CA ALA A 2 -6.32 4.22 -6.37
C ALA A 2 -5.86 3.15 -5.38
N VAL A 3 -5.20 3.55 -4.30
CA VAL A 3 -4.70 2.64 -3.25
C VAL A 3 -5.03 3.19 -1.87
N VAL A 4 -5.23 2.30 -0.92
CA VAL A 4 -5.31 2.60 0.51
C VAL A 4 -4.20 1.83 1.21
N LEU A 5 -3.32 2.56 1.89
CA LEU A 5 -2.19 2.04 2.63
C LEU A 5 -2.48 2.08 4.13
N ASP A 6 -2.14 1.01 4.80
CA ASP A 6 -2.08 1.01 6.26
C ASP A 6 -0.80 1.70 6.72
N VAL A 7 -0.94 2.80 7.44
CA VAL A 7 0.19 3.63 7.89
C VAL A 7 1.13 2.86 8.82
N PHE A 8 0.59 1.98 9.65
CA PHE A 8 1.35 1.18 10.62
C PHE A 8 2.23 0.12 9.94
N SER A 9 1.64 -0.66 9.03
CA SER A 9 2.33 -1.79 8.39
C SER A 9 2.83 -1.50 6.98
N ARG A 10 2.48 -0.36 6.38
CA ARG A 10 2.73 -0.01 4.98
C ARG A 10 2.09 -1.00 3.97
N LYS A 11 1.16 -1.81 4.45
CA LYS A 11 0.44 -2.77 3.61
C LYS A 11 -0.58 -2.06 2.74
N VAL A 12 -0.65 -2.42 1.47
CA VAL A 12 -1.78 -2.05 0.62
C VAL A 12 -2.96 -2.90 1.05
N VAL A 13 -3.98 -2.26 1.61
CA VAL A 13 -5.18 -2.92 2.17
C VAL A 13 -6.41 -2.75 1.30
N GLY A 14 -6.36 -1.81 0.36
CA GLY A 14 -7.40 -1.60 -0.64
C GLY A 14 -6.84 -0.97 -1.89
N TRP A 15 -7.37 -1.36 -3.04
CA TRP A 15 -7.01 -0.79 -4.32
C TRP A 15 -8.15 -0.93 -5.34
N ALA A 16 -8.17 -0.02 -6.31
CA ALA A 16 -9.11 -0.04 -7.40
C ALA A 16 -8.46 0.47 -8.70
N PHE A 17 -8.91 -0.08 -9.83
CA PHE A 17 -8.48 0.35 -11.15
C PHE A 17 -9.60 1.07 -11.88
N GLY A 18 -9.29 2.15 -12.56
CA GLY A 18 -10.20 2.91 -13.41
C GLY A 18 -9.43 3.73 -14.44
N GLN A 19 -10.13 4.10 -15.50
CA GLN A 19 -9.56 4.93 -16.56
C GLN A 19 -9.58 6.43 -16.20
N GLN A 20 -10.42 6.82 -15.25
CA GLN A 20 -10.59 8.19 -14.81
C GLN A 20 -10.44 8.29 -13.29
N GLN A 21 -9.97 9.43 -12.81
CA GLN A 21 -9.86 9.74 -11.38
C GLN A 21 -11.22 10.24 -10.85
N THR A 22 -12.13 9.31 -10.59
CA THR A 22 -13.48 9.60 -10.08
C THR A 22 -13.61 9.29 -8.60
N ALA A 23 -14.65 9.84 -7.96
CA ALA A 23 -15.00 9.47 -6.58
C ALA A 23 -15.25 7.97 -6.44
N ASP A 24 -15.88 7.32 -7.44
CA ASP A 24 -16.12 5.88 -7.45
C ASP A 24 -14.84 5.05 -7.39
N LEU A 25 -13.77 5.53 -8.05
CA LEU A 25 -12.48 4.84 -8.02
C LEU A 25 -11.91 4.82 -6.60
N VAL A 26 -11.90 5.95 -5.91
CA VAL A 26 -11.37 6.03 -4.53
C VAL A 26 -12.29 5.32 -3.53
N LEU A 27 -13.61 5.38 -3.75
CA LEU A 27 -14.59 4.63 -2.97
C LEU A 27 -14.42 3.12 -3.13
N GLY A 28 -14.09 2.64 -4.34
CA GLY A 28 -13.77 1.24 -4.60
C GLY A 28 -12.58 0.76 -3.75
N ALA A 29 -11.49 1.52 -3.75
CA ALA A 29 -10.31 1.23 -2.93
C ALA A 29 -10.61 1.29 -1.42
N LEU A 30 -11.35 2.31 -0.96
CA LEU A 30 -11.76 2.46 0.43
C LEU A 30 -12.66 1.30 0.88
N ASN A 31 -13.65 0.90 0.08
CA ASN A 31 -14.53 -0.22 0.39
C ASN A 31 -13.75 -1.53 0.56
N MET A 32 -12.80 -1.81 -0.32
CA MET A 32 -11.93 -2.99 -0.19
C MET A 32 -11.11 -2.93 1.10
N ALA A 33 -10.52 -1.79 1.44
CA ALA A 33 -9.77 -1.60 2.68
C ALA A 33 -10.64 -1.85 3.93
N LEU A 34 -11.85 -1.31 3.95
CA LEU A 34 -12.79 -1.48 5.05
C LEU A 34 -13.24 -2.93 5.21
N GLN A 35 -13.47 -3.64 4.10
CA GLN A 35 -13.82 -5.08 4.13
C GLN A 35 -12.64 -5.92 4.63
N THR A 36 -11.42 -5.58 4.21
CA THR A 36 -10.20 -6.31 4.59
C THR A 36 -9.85 -6.12 6.07
N ARG A 37 -9.96 -4.89 6.57
CA ARG A 37 -9.52 -4.51 7.92
C ARG A 37 -10.63 -4.50 8.97
N ARG A 38 -11.87 -4.23 8.57
CA ARG A 38 -13.03 -4.01 9.46
C ARG A 38 -12.70 -3.09 10.65
N PRO A 39 -12.12 -1.91 10.40
CA PRO A 39 -11.60 -1.05 11.45
C PRO A 39 -12.74 -0.40 12.24
N LEU A 40 -12.43 -0.02 13.49
CA LEU A 40 -13.31 0.81 14.30
C LEU A 40 -12.64 2.16 14.53
N GLY A 41 -13.27 3.26 14.03
CA GLY A 41 -12.80 4.63 14.30
C GLY A 41 -11.48 5.00 13.60
N VAL A 42 -11.25 4.52 12.38
CA VAL A 42 -10.04 4.79 11.62
C VAL A 42 -10.02 6.23 11.08
N ILE A 43 -8.82 6.81 10.96
CA ILE A 43 -8.58 8.07 10.25
C ILE A 43 -8.06 7.72 8.85
N HIS A 44 -8.70 8.29 7.83
CA HIS A 44 -8.29 8.19 6.44
C HIS A 44 -7.62 9.50 6.01
N HIS A 45 -6.31 9.46 5.81
CA HIS A 45 -5.53 10.59 5.30
C HIS A 45 -5.56 10.60 3.77
N SER A 46 -5.83 11.78 3.19
CA SER A 46 -5.80 11.99 1.74
C SER A 46 -5.36 13.42 1.43
N ASP A 47 -4.97 13.67 0.19
CA ASP A 47 -4.85 15.02 -0.32
C ASP A 47 -6.24 15.69 -0.46
N GLN A 48 -6.27 16.96 -0.87
CA GLN A 48 -7.51 17.71 -1.12
C GLN A 48 -8.02 17.51 -2.55
N GLY A 49 -7.75 16.37 -3.19
CA GLY A 49 -8.28 16.05 -4.50
C GLY A 49 -9.81 16.08 -4.54
N SER A 50 -10.37 16.49 -5.67
CA SER A 50 -11.83 16.63 -5.84
C SER A 50 -12.62 15.36 -5.56
N GLN A 51 -12.00 14.19 -5.77
CA GLN A 51 -12.57 12.88 -5.46
C GLN A 51 -12.80 12.66 -3.96
N TYR A 52 -11.93 13.19 -3.09
CA TYR A 52 -12.02 13.05 -1.63
C TYR A 52 -12.91 14.11 -0.98
N THR A 53 -13.10 15.26 -1.64
CA THR A 53 -14.00 16.33 -1.18
C THR A 53 -15.43 16.12 -1.63
N SER A 54 -15.74 15.05 -2.37
CA SER A 54 -17.08 14.73 -2.83
C SER A 54 -18.02 14.40 -1.67
N VAL A 55 -19.28 14.81 -1.80
CA VAL A 55 -20.34 14.52 -0.81
C VAL A 55 -20.50 13.01 -0.60
N GLU A 56 -20.36 12.24 -1.67
CA GLU A 56 -20.50 10.79 -1.63
C GLU A 56 -19.39 10.12 -0.83
N PHE A 57 -18.14 10.58 -1.01
CA PHE A 57 -17.00 10.10 -0.22
C PHE A 57 -17.20 10.40 1.27
N GLY A 58 -17.57 11.64 1.61
CA GLY A 58 -17.85 12.05 2.99
C GLY A 58 -18.98 11.24 3.63
N ARG A 59 -20.09 11.02 2.88
CA ARG A 59 -21.21 10.18 3.33
C ARG A 59 -20.76 8.73 3.59
N ARG A 60 -19.96 8.15 2.71
CA ARG A 60 -19.44 6.78 2.89
C ARG A 60 -18.53 6.66 4.10
N CYS A 61 -17.63 7.62 4.29
CA CYS A 61 -16.78 7.68 5.48
C CYS A 61 -17.62 7.73 6.76
N SER A 62 -18.62 8.60 6.81
CA SER A 62 -19.51 8.74 7.97
C SER A 62 -20.27 7.44 8.29
N LEU A 63 -20.85 6.78 7.27
CA LEU A 63 -21.55 5.50 7.44
C LEU A 63 -20.67 4.37 7.97
N MET A 64 -19.38 4.40 7.66
CA MET A 64 -18.43 3.35 8.05
C MET A 64 -17.60 3.73 9.28
N GLY A 65 -17.89 4.84 9.94
CA GLY A 65 -17.14 5.31 11.10
C GLY A 65 -15.69 5.71 10.78
N VAL A 66 -15.42 6.06 9.51
CA VAL A 66 -14.14 6.56 9.04
C VAL A 66 -14.12 8.08 9.19
N ARG A 67 -13.07 8.61 9.81
CA ARG A 67 -12.84 10.06 9.88
C ARG A 67 -11.90 10.49 8.76
N PRO A 68 -12.37 11.26 7.77
CA PRO A 68 -11.47 11.82 6.78
C PRO A 68 -10.59 12.89 7.43
N SER A 69 -9.31 12.87 7.10
CA SER A 69 -8.32 13.90 7.44
C SER A 69 -7.68 14.33 6.13
N MET A 70 -7.94 15.57 5.76
CA MET A 70 -7.33 16.21 4.62
C MET A 70 -6.36 17.24 5.18
N GLY A 71 -5.05 17.06 4.93
CA GLY A 71 -4.04 18.01 5.34
C GLY A 71 -4.31 19.40 4.80
N SER A 72 -3.68 20.42 5.38
CA SER A 72 -3.68 21.75 4.80
C SER A 72 -3.03 21.71 3.41
N VAL A 73 -3.44 22.61 2.51
CA VAL A 73 -2.87 22.70 1.16
C VAL A 73 -1.33 22.82 1.28
N GLY A 74 -0.59 21.82 0.76
CA GLY A 74 0.85 21.77 0.84
C GLY A 74 1.43 21.01 2.04
N ASP A 75 0.63 20.33 2.86
CA ASP A 75 1.13 19.44 3.91
C ASP A 75 1.61 18.12 3.29
N ALA A 76 2.93 18.03 3.09
CA ALA A 76 3.59 16.90 2.46
C ALA A 76 3.52 15.58 3.28
N TYR A 77 3.11 15.63 4.54
CA TYR A 77 3.17 14.46 5.42
C TYR A 77 2.00 13.50 5.20
N ASP A 78 0.80 14.02 4.93
CA ASP A 78 -0.41 13.20 4.80
C ASP A 78 -0.40 12.33 3.53
N ASN A 79 0.37 12.74 2.49
CA ASN A 79 0.45 12.02 1.22
C ASN A 79 1.80 11.35 0.94
N ALA A 80 2.84 11.64 1.72
CA ALA A 80 4.21 11.16 1.47
C ALA A 80 4.33 9.63 1.36
N MET A 81 3.47 8.90 2.07
CA MET A 81 3.47 7.45 2.03
C MET A 81 2.88 6.91 0.72
N ALA A 82 1.80 7.53 0.23
CA ALA A 82 1.21 7.20 -1.06
C ALA A 82 2.18 7.53 -2.20
N GLU A 83 2.84 8.69 -2.16
CA GLU A 83 3.88 9.08 -3.12
C GLU A 83 5.03 8.08 -3.14
N SER A 84 5.52 7.66 -1.98
CA SER A 84 6.58 6.64 -1.87
C SER A 84 6.14 5.28 -2.44
N PHE A 85 4.87 4.91 -2.27
CA PHE A 85 4.31 3.70 -2.88
C PHE A 85 4.29 3.81 -4.40
N PHE A 86 3.76 4.91 -4.96
CA PHE A 86 3.71 5.10 -6.41
C PHE A 86 5.09 5.17 -7.04
N ALA A 87 6.05 5.87 -6.42
CA ALA A 87 7.44 5.87 -6.87
C ALA A 87 8.05 4.46 -6.89
N SER A 88 7.73 3.62 -5.90
CA SER A 88 8.17 2.21 -5.90
C SER A 88 7.52 1.40 -7.01
N LEU A 89 6.21 1.58 -7.24
CA LEU A 89 5.47 0.92 -8.32
C LEU A 89 6.03 1.31 -9.69
N GLU A 90 6.31 2.59 -9.90
CA GLU A 90 6.92 3.10 -11.13
C GLU A 90 8.29 2.49 -11.35
N CYS A 91 9.22 2.65 -10.43
CA CYS A 91 10.60 2.15 -10.55
C CYS A 91 10.68 0.62 -10.67
N GLU A 92 9.86 -0.12 -9.93
CA GLU A 92 10.00 -1.58 -9.83
C GLU A 92 9.19 -2.32 -10.90
N LEU A 93 8.11 -1.73 -11.41
CA LEU A 93 7.23 -2.38 -12.38
C LEU A 93 7.00 -1.56 -13.64
N ILE A 94 6.48 -0.31 -13.54
CA ILE A 94 5.97 0.43 -14.69
C ILE A 94 7.08 0.77 -15.68
N ASP A 95 8.19 1.33 -15.20
CA ASP A 95 9.32 1.74 -16.05
C ASP A 95 10.06 0.56 -16.70
N ARG A 96 9.80 -0.65 -16.23
CA ARG A 96 10.46 -1.87 -16.70
C ARG A 96 9.64 -2.68 -17.69
N ARG A 97 8.40 -2.25 -17.97
CA ARG A 97 7.46 -3.03 -18.77
C ARG A 97 6.69 -2.17 -19.76
N VAL A 98 6.36 -2.78 -20.88
CA VAL A 98 5.40 -2.26 -21.84
C VAL A 98 4.22 -3.21 -21.86
N TRP A 99 3.01 -2.69 -21.73
CA TRP A 99 1.78 -3.48 -21.71
C TRP A 99 1.00 -3.29 -23.01
N GLU A 100 0.49 -4.38 -23.53
CA GLU A 100 -0.32 -4.38 -24.75
C GLU A 100 -1.76 -3.94 -24.47
N SER A 101 -2.22 -4.06 -23.24
CA SER A 101 -3.58 -3.71 -22.85
C SER A 101 -3.70 -3.27 -21.39
N PHE A 102 -4.77 -2.51 -21.10
CA PHE A 102 -5.13 -2.12 -19.75
C PHE A 102 -5.41 -3.35 -18.84
N ALA A 103 -5.98 -4.42 -19.40
CA ALA A 103 -6.24 -5.66 -18.67
C ALA A 103 -4.94 -6.33 -18.22
N GLN A 104 -3.93 -6.36 -19.09
CA GLN A 104 -2.61 -6.88 -18.75
C GLN A 104 -1.94 -6.03 -17.66
N ALA A 105 -1.92 -4.71 -17.82
CA ALA A 105 -1.38 -3.78 -16.82
C ALA A 105 -2.05 -3.99 -15.44
N ARG A 106 -3.37 -4.09 -15.43
CA ARG A 106 -4.15 -4.35 -14.20
C ARG A 106 -3.73 -5.65 -13.53
N MET A 107 -3.59 -6.74 -14.28
CA MET A 107 -3.20 -8.04 -13.75
C MET A 107 -1.78 -8.03 -13.18
N GLU A 108 -0.85 -7.40 -13.87
CA GLU A 108 0.54 -7.32 -13.42
C GLU A 108 0.69 -6.44 -12.17
N ILE A 109 0.01 -5.30 -12.10
CA ILE A 109 -0.01 -4.46 -10.91
C ILE A 109 -0.66 -5.21 -9.73
N PHE A 110 -1.77 -5.93 -9.97
CA PHE A 110 -2.37 -6.81 -8.95
C PHE A 110 -1.36 -7.82 -8.43
N THR A 111 -0.68 -8.52 -9.33
CA THR A 111 0.32 -9.55 -8.98
C THR A 111 1.49 -8.93 -8.22
N TRP A 112 1.93 -7.71 -8.59
CA TRP A 112 2.97 -7.00 -7.88
C TRP A 112 2.53 -6.61 -6.47
N ILE A 113 1.32 -6.08 -6.28
CA ILE A 113 0.80 -5.71 -4.95
C ILE A 113 0.69 -6.94 -4.05
N GLU A 114 -0.05 -7.97 -4.49
CA GLU A 114 -0.40 -9.12 -3.64
C GLU A 114 0.69 -10.19 -3.58
N GLY A 115 1.46 -10.36 -4.64
CA GLY A 115 2.52 -11.37 -4.72
C GLY A 115 3.91 -10.89 -4.33
N TRP A 116 4.17 -9.60 -4.41
CA TRP A 116 5.49 -9.04 -4.14
C TRP A 116 5.49 -7.95 -3.07
N TYR A 117 4.77 -6.83 -3.27
CA TYR A 117 4.82 -5.68 -2.37
C TYR A 117 4.40 -6.05 -0.95
N ASN A 118 3.21 -6.58 -0.77
CA ASN A 118 2.68 -6.93 0.54
C ASN A 118 3.46 -8.06 1.23
N PRO A 119 3.74 -9.22 0.59
CA PRO A 119 4.35 -10.35 1.28
C PRO A 119 5.88 -10.33 1.31
N ARG A 120 6.57 -9.66 0.39
CA ARG A 120 8.01 -9.81 0.18
C ARG A 120 8.83 -8.54 0.22
N ARG A 121 8.28 -7.42 -0.31
CA ARG A 121 9.05 -6.18 -0.40
C ARG A 121 9.43 -5.68 0.99
N ARG A 122 10.74 -5.51 1.21
CA ARG A 122 11.28 -5.03 2.49
C ARG A 122 11.23 -3.51 2.59
N HIS A 123 10.88 -3.01 3.77
CA HIS A 123 10.80 -1.59 4.07
C HIS A 123 11.75 -1.21 5.20
N SER A 124 12.60 -0.22 4.99
CA SER A 124 13.53 0.28 6.01
C SER A 124 12.81 0.76 7.27
N GLY A 125 11.66 1.45 7.11
CA GLY A 125 10.83 1.91 8.21
C GLY A 125 10.14 0.79 9.01
N LEU A 126 10.15 -0.46 8.51
CA LEU A 126 9.65 -1.65 9.19
C LEU A 126 10.78 -2.58 9.67
N GLY A 127 12.00 -2.06 9.79
CA GLY A 127 13.15 -2.87 10.17
C GLY A 127 13.51 -3.92 9.12
N GLN A 128 13.45 -3.56 7.83
CA GLN A 128 13.74 -4.45 6.69
C GLN A 128 12.78 -5.65 6.56
N LYS A 129 11.55 -5.51 7.06
CA LYS A 129 10.50 -6.52 6.94
C LYS A 129 9.51 -6.15 5.86
N SER A 130 8.82 -7.16 5.31
CA SER A 130 7.67 -6.92 4.46
C SER A 130 6.43 -6.56 5.31
N PRO A 131 5.44 -5.87 4.73
CA PRO A 131 4.19 -5.54 5.43
C PRO A 131 3.54 -6.73 6.13
N VAL A 132 3.41 -7.86 5.43
CA VAL A 132 2.80 -9.09 6.00
C VAL A 132 3.63 -9.66 7.13
N ASN A 133 4.96 -9.72 6.98
CA ASN A 133 5.83 -10.25 8.02
C ASN A 133 5.84 -9.35 9.26
N PHE A 134 5.82 -8.04 9.06
CA PHE A 134 5.74 -7.07 10.16
C PHE A 134 4.45 -7.25 10.96
N GLU A 135 3.28 -7.35 10.30
CA GLU A 135 1.99 -7.59 10.97
C GLU A 135 1.98 -8.93 11.73
N ARG A 136 2.52 -9.99 11.11
CA ARG A 136 2.58 -11.31 11.74
C ARG A 136 3.43 -11.32 13.02
N GLU A 137 4.61 -10.69 12.97
CA GLU A 137 5.47 -10.60 14.13
C GLU A 137 4.88 -9.73 15.23
N TYR A 138 4.25 -8.60 14.86
CA TYR A 138 3.56 -7.76 15.83
C TYR A 138 2.43 -8.51 16.51
N ALA A 139 1.60 -9.24 15.77
CA ALA A 139 0.53 -10.06 16.34
C ALA A 139 1.08 -11.15 17.28
N ALA A 140 2.18 -11.81 16.93
CA ALA A 140 2.83 -12.81 17.78
C ALA A 140 3.36 -12.19 19.09
N GLN A 141 3.96 -10.99 19.02
CA GLN A 141 4.42 -10.27 20.21
C GLN A 141 3.26 -9.86 21.13
N GLN A 142 2.15 -9.40 20.57
CA GLN A 142 0.94 -9.08 21.36
C GLN A 142 0.36 -10.32 22.03
N ALA A 143 0.27 -11.45 21.32
CA ALA A 143 -0.20 -12.70 21.88
C ALA A 143 0.70 -13.20 23.01
N ALA A 144 2.01 -13.08 22.87
CA ALA A 144 2.97 -13.45 23.91
C ALA A 144 2.88 -12.54 25.15
N ALA A 145 2.64 -11.24 24.96
CA ALA A 145 2.46 -10.29 26.04
C ALA A 145 1.15 -10.51 26.82
N GLN A 146 0.12 -11.03 26.17
CA GLN A 146 -1.19 -11.33 26.80
C GLN A 146 -1.25 -12.71 27.47
N GLY A 147 -0.35 -13.64 27.09
CA GLY A 147 -0.29 -14.99 27.66
C GLY A 147 0.29 -15.07 29.08
N GLY A 148 0.70 -13.95 29.69
CA GLY A 148 1.23 -13.85 31.04
C GLY A 148 0.28 -13.31 32.12
N GLY A 149 -0.99 -13.09 31.82
CA GLY A 149 -1.97 -12.53 32.76
C GLY A 149 -3.38 -13.05 32.50
N ASP A 150 -4.14 -13.23 33.57
CA ASP A 150 -5.48 -13.81 33.68
C ASP A 150 -6.45 -13.52 32.52
N LEU A 151 -7.23 -14.56 32.21
CA LEU A 151 -8.29 -14.57 31.18
C LEU A 151 -9.50 -13.71 31.59
N ASP A 152 -9.41 -12.41 31.51
CA ASP A 152 -10.61 -11.55 31.47
C ASP A 152 -10.30 -10.25 30.70
N GLY A 153 -10.85 -10.14 29.49
CA GLY A 153 -10.84 -8.90 28.73
C GLY A 153 -10.38 -9.02 27.30
N LEU A 154 -11.30 -9.30 26.36
CA LEU A 154 -11.07 -9.08 24.92
C LEU A 154 -10.66 -7.62 24.67
N PRO A 155 -9.48 -7.33 24.11
CA PRO A 155 -9.10 -5.97 23.77
C PRO A 155 -9.85 -5.51 22.51
N LYS A 156 -10.71 -4.54 22.69
CA LYS A 156 -11.23 -3.68 21.61
C LYS A 156 -10.02 -2.99 20.95
N GLY A 157 -9.89 -3.12 19.64
CA GLY A 157 -8.76 -2.70 18.83
C GLY A 157 -8.06 -1.42 19.28
N CYS A 158 -6.85 -1.55 19.79
CA CYS A 158 -5.96 -0.43 20.07
C CYS A 158 -5.16 -0.09 18.82
N PHE A 159 -5.55 1.00 18.15
CA PHE A 159 -4.58 1.77 17.38
C PHE A 159 -3.89 2.71 18.36
N ALA A 160 -2.60 2.47 18.62
CA ALA A 160 -1.82 3.37 19.43
C ALA A 160 -1.65 4.71 18.69
N PRO A 161 -1.73 5.88 19.38
CA PRO A 161 -1.40 7.16 18.78
C PRO A 161 0.08 7.14 18.39
N VAL A 162 0.38 7.57 17.17
CA VAL A 162 1.74 7.68 16.68
C VAL A 162 2.38 8.91 17.31
N ASP A 163 3.28 8.69 18.26
CA ASP A 163 4.17 9.75 18.75
C ASP A 163 5.09 10.22 17.60
N LYS A 164 5.20 11.54 17.51
CA LYS A 164 5.90 12.30 16.48
C LYS A 164 7.35 11.83 16.35
N PRO A 165 7.83 11.34 15.17
CA PRO A 165 9.23 11.04 14.99
C PRO A 165 10.08 12.31 14.96
N PRO A 166 11.36 12.27 15.39
CA PRO A 166 12.23 13.43 15.41
C PRO A 166 12.51 13.96 14.01
N SER A 167 12.47 15.28 13.86
CA SER A 167 12.74 16.02 12.64
C SER A 167 14.10 15.65 12.04
N ARG A 168 14.13 15.07 10.83
CA ARG A 168 15.35 14.97 10.01
C ARG A 168 15.29 15.99 8.87
N ARG A 169 16.39 16.73 8.78
CA ARG A 169 16.71 17.73 7.75
C ARG A 169 16.51 17.17 6.34
N SER A 170 15.97 18.03 5.48
CA SER A 170 15.83 17.87 4.04
C SER A 170 17.14 17.41 3.38
N LYS A 171 17.11 16.20 2.80
CA LYS A 171 18.02 15.81 1.71
C LYS A 171 17.18 15.60 0.47
N GLY A 172 17.65 16.12 -0.66
CA GLY A 172 17.01 16.06 -1.96
C GLY A 172 16.63 14.65 -2.44
N PRO A 173 16.03 14.52 -3.63
CA PRO A 173 15.41 13.28 -4.08
C PRO A 173 16.41 12.13 -4.03
N SER A 174 16.14 11.16 -3.16
CA SER A 174 16.98 9.99 -3.04
C SER A 174 16.70 9.07 -4.23
N ALA A 175 17.77 8.69 -4.92
CA ALA A 175 17.75 7.67 -5.94
C ALA A 175 16.95 6.43 -5.49
N CYS A 176 16.21 5.85 -6.43
CA CYS A 176 15.48 4.60 -6.27
C CYS A 176 16.34 3.56 -5.53
N PRO A 177 15.91 2.98 -4.39
CA PRO A 177 16.68 1.94 -3.73
C PRO A 177 16.82 0.76 -4.69
N GLN A 178 18.04 0.46 -5.12
CA GLN A 178 18.31 -0.70 -5.97
C GLN A 178 17.94 -1.97 -5.22
N ALA A 179 16.96 -2.69 -5.72
CA ALA A 179 16.68 -4.06 -5.30
C ALA A 179 17.90 -4.93 -5.73
N SER A 180 18.43 -5.71 -4.80
CA SER A 180 19.51 -6.65 -5.09
C SER A 180 19.09 -7.62 -6.20
N PRO A 181 19.94 -7.96 -7.17
CA PRO A 181 19.59 -8.74 -8.37
C PRO A 181 19.14 -10.20 -8.12
N LEU A 182 19.25 -10.67 -6.89
CA LEU A 182 19.04 -12.10 -6.55
C LEU A 182 17.60 -12.50 -6.23
N ASP A 183 16.67 -11.55 -6.13
CA ASP A 183 15.32 -11.85 -5.62
C ASP A 183 14.19 -11.75 -6.68
N ASN A 184 14.50 -11.75 -7.98
CA ASN A 184 13.47 -11.69 -9.03
C ASN A 184 13.34 -13.04 -9.77
N PRO A 185 12.33 -13.87 -9.48
CA PRO A 185 12.17 -15.20 -10.07
C PRO A 185 11.57 -15.23 -11.48
N ALA A 186 11.48 -14.09 -12.19
CA ALA A 186 10.80 -14.01 -13.49
C ALA A 186 11.72 -13.62 -14.65
N ALA A 187 12.88 -14.30 -14.83
CA ALA A 187 13.67 -14.23 -16.06
C ALA A 187 14.12 -15.62 -16.48
N GLY A 188 13.18 -16.46 -16.89
CA GLY A 188 13.42 -17.66 -17.65
C GLY A 188 13.26 -17.36 -19.14
N HIS A 189 14.30 -16.90 -19.81
CA HIS A 189 14.37 -16.89 -21.27
C HIS A 189 15.07 -18.17 -21.73
N SER A 190 14.31 -19.10 -22.27
CA SER A 190 14.81 -20.13 -23.17
C SER A 190 14.98 -19.52 -24.56
N ASN A 191 16.18 -19.13 -24.93
CA ASN A 191 16.58 -18.95 -26.31
C ASN A 191 16.81 -20.33 -26.93
N ASP A 192 15.93 -20.77 -27.79
CA ASP A 192 16.18 -21.86 -28.73
C ASP A 192 16.48 -21.27 -30.12
N PRO A 193 17.69 -21.37 -30.65
CA PRO A 193 18.05 -20.88 -31.98
C PRO A 193 18.03 -22.02 -33.01
N SER A 194 16.86 -22.43 -33.50
CA SER A 194 16.81 -23.28 -34.68
C SER A 194 15.45 -23.23 -35.39
N VAL A 195 15.25 -22.23 -36.25
CA VAL A 195 14.45 -22.37 -37.47
C VAL A 195 15.03 -21.46 -38.54
N GLN A 196 15.71 -22.06 -39.53
CA GLN A 196 16.07 -21.41 -40.78
C GLN A 196 14.85 -21.34 -41.72
N PRO A 197 14.69 -20.29 -42.54
CA PRO A 197 13.64 -20.24 -43.54
C PRO A 197 14.03 -21.06 -44.79
N ALA A 198 13.16 -21.91 -45.23
CA ALA A 198 13.20 -22.53 -46.57
C ALA A 198 12.61 -21.58 -47.60
N GLN A 199 13.20 -21.61 -48.80
CA GLN A 199 13.02 -20.83 -50.01
C GLN A 199 11.59 -20.64 -50.47
#